data_67a4748a76cfa7ba5c5e599a7c8f55ad
#
_entry.id   67a4748a76cfa7ba5c5e599a7c8f55ad
#
_cell.length_a   1.000
_cell.length_b   1.000
_cell.length_c   1.000
_cell.angle_alpha   90.00
_cell.angle_beta   90.00
_cell.angle_gamma   90.00
#
_symmetry.space_group_name_H-M   'P 1'
#
loop_
_entity.id
_entity.type
_entity.pdbx_description
1 polymer ?
#
loop_
_entity_poly.entity_id
_entity_poly.type
_entity_poly.pdbx_seq_one_letter_code
_entity_poly.pdbx_strand_id
1 'polypeptide(L)'
;MSDLIYYLLPCLLILIPLLFHLRTKKVATEKHLAVLEECKAAGLTEPPSLHPVVDLSICMGSGACARVCPEHALGVIKGKGVLINPTHCIGHGACAPACPVGAIKLVFGTAKRGMDIPQVDPDFETNIPGIFIAGELGGMGLIRNAIRQGVHAVRTIATRPRGKAELDLVIIGAGPAGIAASLAAKEAGLRYVTVEQEDSLGGTTYHYPRNKLVMTAPMNLPLIGEIKVREISKEELMEIWTGILKKATPNIQFSERMEEITPVDEMFTVRTNKGSYSTASILLAIGRRGTPRKLGVKGEEDPKVVYRLIEADQYRGKHVLVVGGGDSALEAALDISNEPGTHVILSYRGKAFDRVKPKNRTRLAEAIAEQKIEQMLESTVREISAGKVVLKLGEELLERQNDAIIVCAGGELPTPMLKKMGIQVDTRYGE
;
A
#
# COMPACT_ATOMS: atom_id res chain seq x y z
N MET A 1 28.98 -12.98 61.34
CA MET A 1 28.16 -13.58 60.22
C MET A 1 26.94 -12.72 59.88
N SER A 2 26.35 -11.99 60.82
CA SER A 2 25.20 -11.07 60.55
C SER A 2 25.53 -9.89 59.61
N ASP A 3 26.68 -9.29 59.77
CA ASP A 3 27.05 -8.07 59.00
C ASP A 3 27.33 -8.36 57.51
N LEU A 4 27.82 -9.56 57.20
CA LEU A 4 28.02 -9.98 55.80
C LEU A 4 26.70 -10.10 55.01
N ILE A 5 25.65 -10.54 55.69
CA ILE A 5 24.28 -10.67 55.10
C ILE A 5 23.71 -9.29 54.80
N TYR A 6 23.93 -8.28 55.65
CA TYR A 6 23.46 -6.91 55.46
C TYR A 6 24.04 -6.26 54.19
N TYR A 7 25.27 -6.59 53.79
CA TYR A 7 25.91 -6.07 52.57
C TYR A 7 25.64 -6.96 51.36
N LEU A 8 25.56 -8.29 51.52
CA LEU A 8 25.34 -9.21 50.38
C LEU A 8 23.92 -9.13 49.86
N LEU A 9 22.90 -9.00 50.71
CA LEU A 9 21.50 -8.97 50.29
C LEU A 9 21.16 -7.78 49.35
N PRO A 10 21.53 -6.52 49.66
CA PRO A 10 21.33 -5.40 48.76
C PRO A 10 22.12 -5.54 47.44
N CYS A 11 23.35 -6.07 47.48
CA CYS A 11 24.13 -6.33 46.28
C CYS A 11 23.45 -7.37 45.36
N LEU A 12 22.95 -8.44 45.92
CA LEU A 12 22.22 -9.47 45.16
C LEU A 12 20.91 -8.93 44.60
N LEU A 13 20.16 -8.10 45.33
CA LEU A 13 18.93 -7.46 44.87
C LEU A 13 19.17 -6.52 43.68
N ILE A 14 20.33 -5.95 43.52
CA ILE A 14 20.73 -5.13 42.38
C ILE A 14 21.36 -5.98 41.27
N LEU A 15 22.24 -6.89 41.63
CA LEU A 15 23.02 -7.69 40.65
C LEU A 15 22.15 -8.66 39.86
N ILE A 16 21.18 -9.34 40.52
CA ILE A 16 20.32 -10.32 39.85
C ILE A 16 19.45 -9.64 38.79
N PRO A 17 18.69 -8.56 39.04
CA PRO A 17 17.94 -7.85 38.01
C PRO A 17 18.84 -7.27 36.92
N LEU A 18 20.03 -6.78 37.27
CA LEU A 18 20.97 -6.28 36.27
C LEU A 18 21.46 -7.37 35.34
N LEU A 19 21.87 -8.53 35.86
CA LEU A 19 22.29 -9.67 35.06
C LEU A 19 21.14 -10.20 34.17
N PHE A 20 19.92 -10.29 34.73
CA PHE A 20 18.76 -10.66 33.99
C PHE A 20 18.48 -9.67 32.84
N HIS A 21 18.55 -8.36 33.12
CA HIS A 21 18.36 -7.31 32.12
C HIS A 21 19.44 -7.36 31.02
N LEU A 22 20.70 -7.57 31.37
CA LEU A 22 21.79 -7.70 30.40
C LEU A 22 21.60 -8.95 29.52
N ARG A 23 21.18 -10.07 30.12
CA ARG A 23 20.90 -11.31 29.41
C ARG A 23 19.72 -11.17 28.43
N THR A 24 18.64 -10.54 28.87
CA THR A 24 17.48 -10.29 28.00
C THR A 24 17.83 -9.36 26.83
N LYS A 25 18.63 -8.32 27.07
CA LYS A 25 19.13 -7.44 26.01
C LYS A 25 20.04 -8.19 25.02
N LYS A 26 20.90 -9.07 25.51
CA LYS A 26 21.79 -9.87 24.65
C LYS A 26 20.96 -10.80 23.73
N VAL A 27 20.03 -11.56 24.30
CA VAL A 27 19.15 -12.46 23.54
C VAL A 27 18.31 -11.69 22.50
N ALA A 28 17.76 -10.53 22.89
CA ALA A 28 17.01 -9.69 21.95
C ALA A 28 17.89 -9.18 20.80
N THR A 29 19.15 -8.76 21.10
CA THR A 29 20.10 -8.33 20.07
C THR A 29 20.46 -9.45 19.10
N GLU A 30 20.71 -10.64 19.60
CA GLU A 30 21.02 -11.83 18.79
C GLU A 30 19.84 -12.19 17.86
N LYS A 31 18.61 -12.15 18.39
CA LYS A 31 17.40 -12.36 17.59
C LYS A 31 17.24 -11.31 16.48
N HIS A 32 17.43 -10.03 16.80
CA HIS A 32 17.35 -8.95 15.81
C HIS A 32 18.45 -9.05 14.75
N LEU A 33 19.65 -9.47 15.13
CA LEU A 33 20.75 -9.67 14.19
C LEU A 33 20.44 -10.82 13.23
N ALA A 34 19.94 -11.94 13.75
CA ALA A 34 19.55 -13.08 12.92
C ALA A 34 18.50 -12.70 11.87
N VAL A 35 17.48 -11.94 12.25
CA VAL A 35 16.46 -11.43 11.31
C VAL A 35 17.09 -10.53 10.23
N LEU A 36 17.99 -9.62 10.63
CA LEU A 36 18.67 -8.74 9.68
C LEU A 36 19.55 -9.52 8.68
N GLU A 37 20.29 -10.52 9.16
CA GLU A 37 21.14 -11.35 8.31
C GLU A 37 20.30 -12.22 7.35
N GLU A 38 19.21 -12.79 7.83
CA GLU A 38 18.25 -13.50 6.99
C GLU A 38 17.69 -12.61 5.89
N CYS A 39 17.25 -11.38 6.24
CA CYS A 39 16.75 -10.41 5.25
C CYS A 39 17.83 -10.02 4.22
N LYS A 40 19.09 -9.85 4.66
CA LYS A 40 20.20 -9.54 3.75
C LYS A 40 20.51 -10.71 2.81
N ALA A 41 20.59 -11.93 3.34
CA ALA A 41 20.84 -13.13 2.55
C ALA A 41 19.73 -13.38 1.52
N ALA A 42 18.50 -13.02 1.87
CA ALA A 42 17.35 -13.12 1.01
C ALA A 42 17.18 -11.94 0.04
N GLY A 43 18.07 -10.93 0.05
CA GLY A 43 17.92 -9.73 -0.78
C GLY A 43 16.79 -8.77 -0.38
N LEU A 44 16.18 -8.94 0.80
CA LEU A 44 15.02 -8.19 1.29
C LEU A 44 15.42 -6.88 1.97
N THR A 45 16.27 -6.11 1.32
CA THR A 45 16.89 -4.91 1.90
C THR A 45 16.17 -3.60 1.57
N GLU A 46 15.20 -3.63 0.66
CA GLU A 46 14.56 -2.42 0.14
C GLU A 46 13.14 -2.24 0.69
N PRO A 47 12.88 -1.22 1.52
CA PRO A 47 11.54 -0.92 1.98
C PRO A 47 10.63 -0.47 0.82
N PRO A 48 9.34 -0.88 0.81
CA PRO A 48 8.43 -0.60 -0.31
C PRO A 48 7.89 0.84 -0.34
N SER A 49 7.95 1.56 0.78
CA SER A 49 7.29 2.86 0.95
C SER A 49 8.11 3.79 1.87
N LEU A 50 7.43 4.78 2.49
CA LEU A 50 7.99 5.60 3.57
C LEU A 50 8.62 4.71 4.64
N HIS A 51 9.85 5.01 5.07
CA HIS A 51 10.56 4.20 6.04
C HIS A 51 11.50 5.03 6.92
N PRO A 52 11.87 4.52 8.12
CA PRO A 52 12.77 5.20 9.01
C PRO A 52 14.23 5.08 8.59
N VAL A 53 14.95 6.19 8.61
CA VAL A 53 16.41 6.24 8.68
C VAL A 53 16.77 6.69 10.08
N VAL A 54 17.65 5.92 10.74
CA VAL A 54 18.07 6.18 12.12
C VAL A 54 19.43 6.86 12.10
N ASP A 55 19.50 8.05 12.66
CA ASP A 55 20.78 8.71 12.92
C ASP A 55 21.48 8.01 14.09
N LEU A 56 22.52 7.26 13.75
CA LEU A 56 23.27 6.48 14.74
C LEU A 56 24.12 7.35 15.67
N SER A 57 24.39 8.61 15.34
CA SER A 57 25.17 9.51 16.17
C SER A 57 24.39 9.91 17.42
N ILE A 58 23.10 10.19 17.29
CA ILE A 58 22.21 10.60 18.40
C ILE A 58 21.36 9.47 18.98
N CYS A 59 21.25 8.33 18.29
CA CYS A 59 20.45 7.20 18.76
C CYS A 59 21.05 6.60 20.07
N MET A 60 20.26 6.56 21.14
CA MET A 60 20.64 5.99 22.43
C MET A 60 20.18 4.54 22.66
N GLY A 61 19.56 3.90 21.64
CA GLY A 61 19.13 2.51 21.73
C GLY A 61 18.01 2.21 22.71
N SER A 62 17.12 3.19 22.99
CA SER A 62 15.98 3.04 23.92
C SER A 62 14.99 1.93 23.54
N GLY A 63 14.98 1.50 22.28
CA GLY A 63 14.06 0.50 21.75
C GLY A 63 12.61 0.98 21.61
N ALA A 64 12.31 2.25 21.86
CA ALA A 64 10.97 2.79 21.74
C ALA A 64 10.41 2.61 20.33
N CYS A 65 11.23 2.83 19.31
CA CYS A 65 10.86 2.64 17.90
C CYS A 65 10.48 1.20 17.56
N ALA A 66 11.18 0.22 18.13
CA ALA A 66 10.89 -1.19 17.94
C ALA A 66 9.58 -1.60 18.63
N ARG A 67 9.31 -1.09 19.84
CA ARG A 67 8.09 -1.40 20.60
C ARG A 67 6.81 -0.87 19.94
N VAL A 68 6.87 0.28 19.28
CA VAL A 68 5.70 0.90 18.64
C VAL A 68 5.50 0.43 17.19
N CYS A 69 6.41 -0.36 16.64
CA CYS A 69 6.30 -0.87 15.28
C CYS A 69 5.41 -2.13 15.25
N PRO A 70 4.18 -2.06 14.69
CA PRO A 70 3.29 -3.21 14.66
C PRO A 70 3.82 -4.33 13.75
N GLU A 71 4.61 -3.98 12.75
CA GLU A 71 5.18 -4.92 11.77
C GLU A 71 6.54 -5.49 12.21
N HIS A 72 7.01 -5.15 13.42
CA HIS A 72 8.32 -5.56 13.94
C HIS A 72 9.49 -5.33 12.96
N ALA A 73 9.37 -4.29 12.13
CA ALA A 73 10.39 -3.94 11.15
C ALA A 73 11.67 -3.35 11.77
N LEU A 74 11.57 -2.77 12.96
CA LEU A 74 12.67 -2.16 13.71
C LEU A 74 13.13 -3.04 14.86
N GLY A 75 14.43 -3.05 15.11
CA GLY A 75 15.06 -3.71 16.26
C GLY A 75 16.15 -2.86 16.88
N VAL A 76 16.79 -3.40 17.92
CA VAL A 76 17.98 -2.79 18.55
C VAL A 76 19.14 -3.76 18.42
N ILE A 77 20.24 -3.33 17.78
CA ILE A 77 21.46 -4.09 17.61
C ILE A 77 22.61 -3.26 18.14
N LYS A 78 23.42 -3.82 19.04
CA LYS A 78 24.55 -3.13 19.67
C LYS A 78 24.20 -1.75 20.24
N GLY A 79 23.01 -1.64 20.85
CA GLY A 79 22.53 -0.38 21.48
C GLY A 79 22.09 0.70 20.49
N LYS A 80 21.87 0.38 19.23
CA LYS A 80 21.37 1.30 18.21
C LYS A 80 20.10 0.75 17.54
N GLY A 81 19.17 1.66 17.22
CA GLY A 81 17.98 1.31 16.44
C GLY A 81 18.38 0.95 15.01
N VAL A 82 17.82 -0.14 14.47
CA VAL A 82 18.11 -0.61 13.11
C VAL A 82 16.82 -1.09 12.46
N LEU A 83 16.65 -0.81 11.17
CA LEU A 83 15.61 -1.40 10.35
C LEU A 83 16.03 -2.84 10.01
N ILE A 84 15.56 -3.81 10.80
CA ILE A 84 15.98 -5.21 10.73
C ILE A 84 15.21 -6.00 9.66
N ASN A 85 13.99 -5.57 9.35
CA ASN A 85 13.15 -6.17 8.33
C ASN A 85 12.55 -5.09 7.41
N PRO A 86 13.33 -4.59 6.43
CA PRO A 86 12.93 -3.47 5.58
C PRO A 86 11.64 -3.71 4.81
N THR A 87 11.41 -4.92 4.28
CA THR A 87 10.23 -5.25 3.47
C THR A 87 8.93 -5.30 4.28
N HIS A 88 9.01 -5.46 5.61
CA HIS A 88 7.85 -5.38 6.50
C HIS A 88 7.47 -3.93 6.86
N CYS A 89 8.33 -2.97 6.57
CA CYS A 89 8.00 -1.56 6.86
C CYS A 89 6.94 -1.05 5.89
N ILE A 90 5.73 -0.82 6.38
CA ILE A 90 4.58 -0.31 5.61
C ILE A 90 4.46 1.23 5.66
N GLY A 91 5.46 1.92 6.23
CA GLY A 91 5.41 3.38 6.33
C GLY A 91 4.50 3.92 7.43
N HIS A 92 4.26 3.15 8.50
CA HIS A 92 3.37 3.53 9.60
C HIS A 92 3.79 4.84 10.30
N GLY A 93 5.09 5.12 10.38
CA GLY A 93 5.64 6.38 10.85
C GLY A 93 5.64 6.57 12.36
N ALA A 94 5.03 5.69 13.17
CA ALA A 94 4.97 5.82 14.63
C ALA A 94 6.34 5.80 15.32
N CYS A 95 7.34 5.24 14.67
CA CYS A 95 8.70 5.16 15.19
C CYS A 95 9.38 6.53 15.37
N ALA A 96 9.08 7.51 14.50
CA ALA A 96 9.69 8.83 14.58
C ALA A 96 9.22 9.63 15.82
N PRO A 97 7.92 9.84 16.07
CA PRO A 97 7.47 10.54 17.27
C PRO A 97 7.72 9.77 18.58
N ALA A 98 7.89 8.44 18.51
CA ALA A 98 8.23 7.63 19.68
C ALA A 98 9.72 7.72 20.08
N CYS A 99 10.57 8.27 19.23
CA CYS A 99 11.99 8.39 19.53
C CYS A 99 12.23 9.54 20.52
N PRO A 100 12.74 9.25 21.76
CA PRO A 100 12.88 10.28 22.79
C PRO A 100 13.95 11.34 22.47
N VAL A 101 14.83 11.07 21.52
CA VAL A 101 15.93 11.97 21.12
C VAL A 101 15.81 12.43 19.66
N GLY A 102 14.70 12.15 18.98
CA GLY A 102 14.49 12.59 17.59
C GLY A 102 15.47 11.98 16.57
N ALA A 103 16.07 10.81 16.87
CA ALA A 103 17.04 10.16 16.00
C ALA A 103 16.47 9.51 14.73
N ILE A 104 15.17 9.68 14.44
CA ILE A 104 14.52 9.00 13.32
C ILE A 104 13.93 10.02 12.36
N LYS A 105 14.43 10.01 11.13
CA LYS A 105 13.85 10.70 9.98
C LYS A 105 13.07 9.69 9.13
N LEU A 106 11.88 10.08 8.66
CA LEU A 106 11.12 9.28 7.71
C LEU A 106 11.44 9.77 6.31
N VAL A 107 11.81 8.85 5.42
CA VAL A 107 12.24 9.14 4.05
C VAL A 107 11.51 8.27 3.03
N PHE A 108 11.42 8.77 1.79
CA PHE A 108 10.87 8.04 0.66
C PHE A 108 12.00 7.57 -0.25
N GLY A 109 11.84 6.35 -0.80
CA GLY A 109 12.83 5.77 -1.70
C GLY A 109 14.11 5.32 -0.99
N THR A 110 15.02 4.76 -1.73
CA THR A 110 16.35 4.34 -1.28
C THR A 110 17.39 4.77 -2.31
N ALA A 111 18.67 4.73 -1.99
CA ALA A 111 19.74 5.03 -2.95
C ALA A 111 19.65 4.22 -4.26
N LYS A 112 19.03 3.03 -4.20
CA LYS A 112 18.85 2.14 -5.36
C LYS A 112 17.51 2.31 -6.06
N ARG A 113 16.49 2.84 -5.35
CA ARG A 113 15.12 2.92 -5.83
C ARG A 113 14.53 4.29 -5.54
N GLY A 114 14.41 5.10 -6.59
CA GLY A 114 13.66 6.35 -6.54
C GLY A 114 12.16 6.12 -6.33
N MET A 115 11.53 7.05 -5.63
CA MET A 115 10.09 7.09 -5.45
C MET A 115 9.55 8.45 -5.86
N ASP A 116 8.69 8.45 -6.88
CA ASP A 116 8.03 9.66 -7.37
C ASP A 116 6.99 10.15 -6.36
N ILE A 117 7.13 11.38 -5.91
CA ILE A 117 6.22 12.04 -4.97
C ILE A 117 5.80 13.38 -5.57
N PRO A 118 4.50 13.63 -5.81
CA PRO A 118 4.03 14.94 -6.24
C PRO A 118 4.28 15.97 -5.16
N GLN A 119 4.69 17.17 -5.56
CA GLN A 119 4.84 18.29 -4.65
C GLN A 119 3.47 18.82 -4.25
N VAL A 120 3.26 18.95 -2.96
CA VAL A 120 2.09 19.57 -2.36
C VAL A 120 2.54 20.46 -1.20
N ASP A 121 1.80 21.53 -0.98
CA ASP A 121 1.95 22.40 0.18
C ASP A 121 1.34 21.74 1.46
N PRO A 122 1.42 22.39 2.63
CA PRO A 122 0.79 21.90 3.87
C PRO A 122 -0.73 21.70 3.78
N ASP A 123 -1.40 22.37 2.86
CA ASP A 123 -2.84 22.29 2.61
C ASP A 123 -3.21 21.27 1.53
N PHE A 124 -2.21 20.50 1.06
CA PHE A 124 -2.31 19.49 0.02
C PHE A 124 -2.60 20.03 -1.39
N GLU A 125 -2.41 21.31 -1.63
CA GLU A 125 -2.46 21.91 -2.94
C GLU A 125 -1.15 21.67 -3.71
N THR A 126 -1.26 21.41 -5.01
CA THR A 126 -0.12 21.24 -5.90
C THR A 126 0.45 22.59 -6.35
N ASN A 127 1.51 22.58 -7.13
CA ASN A 127 2.00 23.78 -7.82
C ASN A 127 1.00 24.40 -8.82
N ILE A 128 -0.13 23.72 -9.10
CA ILE A 128 -1.21 24.23 -9.93
C ILE A 128 -2.34 24.65 -9.01
N PRO A 129 -2.62 25.97 -8.88
CA PRO A 129 -3.68 26.46 -8.02
C PRO A 129 -5.03 25.82 -8.36
N GLY A 130 -5.74 25.32 -7.35
CA GLY A 130 -7.03 24.64 -7.53
C GLY A 130 -6.93 23.11 -7.67
N ILE A 131 -5.74 22.54 -7.85
CA ILE A 131 -5.55 21.09 -7.87
C ILE A 131 -4.91 20.61 -6.58
N PHE A 132 -5.60 19.71 -5.88
CA PHE A 132 -5.21 19.15 -4.60
C PHE A 132 -4.94 17.64 -4.74
N ILE A 133 -4.10 17.10 -3.87
CA ILE A 133 -3.78 15.66 -3.79
C ILE A 133 -3.98 15.17 -2.37
N ALA A 134 -4.73 14.07 -2.19
CA ALA A 134 -4.90 13.43 -0.89
C ALA A 134 -4.75 11.90 -0.98
N GLY A 135 -4.28 11.31 0.12
CA GLY A 135 -4.11 9.87 0.26
C GLY A 135 -2.76 9.36 -0.23
N GLU A 136 -2.71 8.09 -0.64
CA GLU A 136 -1.47 7.38 -0.96
C GLU A 136 -0.69 8.01 -2.12
N LEU A 137 -1.35 8.75 -3.00
CA LEU A 137 -0.70 9.47 -4.10
C LEU A 137 0.38 10.43 -3.60
N GLY A 138 0.12 11.13 -2.49
CA GLY A 138 1.10 11.98 -1.80
C GLY A 138 2.18 11.23 -1.02
N GLY A 139 2.23 9.89 -1.12
CA GLY A 139 3.29 9.04 -0.55
C GLY A 139 2.95 8.36 0.78
N MET A 140 1.88 8.70 1.46
CA MET A 140 1.52 8.13 2.78
C MET A 140 0.29 7.21 2.69
N GLY A 141 0.52 5.90 2.70
CA GLY A 141 -0.46 4.85 2.42
C GLY A 141 -1.33 4.38 3.60
N LEU A 142 -1.51 5.15 4.67
CA LEU A 142 -2.34 4.76 5.82
C LEU A 142 -3.76 5.31 5.69
N ILE A 143 -4.77 4.47 5.92
CA ILE A 143 -6.20 4.84 5.84
C ILE A 143 -6.49 6.10 6.66
N ARG A 144 -6.04 6.14 7.92
CA ARG A 144 -6.20 7.32 8.79
C ARG A 144 -5.62 8.59 8.18
N ASN A 145 -4.43 8.50 7.61
CA ASN A 145 -3.77 9.67 7.00
C ASN A 145 -4.52 10.12 5.74
N ALA A 146 -4.94 9.17 4.91
CA ALA A 146 -5.73 9.44 3.72
C ALA A 146 -7.04 10.18 4.06
N ILE A 147 -7.75 9.73 5.10
CA ILE A 147 -8.95 10.38 5.62
C ILE A 147 -8.65 11.82 6.06
N ARG A 148 -7.63 12.01 6.90
CA ARG A 148 -7.26 13.35 7.39
C ARG A 148 -6.87 14.30 6.27
N GLN A 149 -6.12 13.84 5.29
CA GLN A 149 -5.71 14.62 4.13
C GLN A 149 -6.90 15.02 3.27
N GLY A 150 -7.82 14.08 2.97
CA GLY A 150 -9.04 14.38 2.22
C GLY A 150 -9.93 15.42 2.91
N VAL A 151 -10.13 15.28 4.22
CA VAL A 151 -10.90 16.26 5.00
C VAL A 151 -10.20 17.64 5.03
N HIS A 152 -8.88 17.67 5.23
CA HIS A 152 -8.11 18.92 5.31
C HIS A 152 -8.16 19.66 3.97
N ALA A 153 -7.86 18.99 2.86
CA ALA A 153 -7.91 19.60 1.53
C ALA A 153 -9.29 20.22 1.23
N VAL A 154 -10.38 19.51 1.55
CA VAL A 154 -11.74 20.06 1.36
C VAL A 154 -12.03 21.26 2.25
N ARG A 155 -11.56 21.25 3.50
CA ARG A 155 -11.70 22.41 4.38
C ARG A 155 -10.99 23.63 3.84
N THR A 156 -9.79 23.48 3.30
CA THR A 156 -9.07 24.57 2.61
C THR A 156 -9.85 25.05 1.38
N ILE A 157 -10.37 24.14 0.54
CA ILE A 157 -11.20 24.50 -0.62
C ILE A 157 -12.45 25.27 -0.18
N ALA A 158 -13.09 24.87 0.91
CA ALA A 158 -14.31 25.52 1.41
C ALA A 158 -14.12 26.97 1.90
N THR A 159 -12.86 27.37 2.19
CA THR A 159 -12.55 28.78 2.54
C THR A 159 -12.44 29.69 1.33
N ARG A 160 -12.38 29.13 0.12
CA ARG A 160 -12.21 29.90 -1.13
C ARG A 160 -13.52 30.52 -1.58
N PRO A 161 -13.46 31.68 -2.25
CA PRO A 161 -14.63 32.25 -2.87
C PRO A 161 -15.25 31.28 -3.87
N ARG A 162 -16.58 31.17 -3.85
CA ARG A 162 -17.31 30.39 -4.87
C ARG A 162 -17.21 31.08 -6.23
N GLY A 163 -16.64 30.37 -7.20
CA GLY A 163 -16.47 30.85 -8.56
C GLY A 163 -17.73 30.69 -9.42
N LYS A 164 -17.59 31.02 -10.71
CA LYS A 164 -18.63 30.87 -11.73
C LYS A 164 -18.80 29.45 -12.23
N ALA A 165 -17.92 28.52 -11.84
CA ALA A 165 -17.99 27.13 -12.24
C ALA A 165 -19.29 26.46 -11.78
N GLU A 166 -19.75 25.46 -12.51
CA GLU A 166 -20.91 24.65 -12.13
C GLU A 166 -20.72 23.98 -10.77
N LEU A 167 -19.54 23.45 -10.54
CA LEU A 167 -19.14 22.80 -9.29
C LEU A 167 -18.03 23.60 -8.59
N ASP A 168 -18.06 23.58 -7.27
CA ASP A 168 -16.97 24.09 -6.45
C ASP A 168 -15.81 23.10 -6.40
N LEU A 169 -16.12 21.77 -6.50
CA LEU A 169 -15.16 20.71 -6.35
C LEU A 169 -15.54 19.44 -7.15
N VAL A 170 -14.58 18.88 -7.88
CA VAL A 170 -14.63 17.51 -8.39
C VAL A 170 -13.60 16.67 -7.62
N ILE A 171 -14.07 15.58 -7.00
CA ILE A 171 -13.21 14.60 -6.30
C ILE A 171 -13.03 13.39 -7.21
N ILE A 172 -11.80 12.97 -7.44
CA ILE A 172 -11.47 11.84 -8.31
C ILE A 172 -10.97 10.68 -7.47
N GLY A 173 -11.79 9.63 -7.39
CA GLY A 173 -11.55 8.41 -6.61
C GLY A 173 -12.37 8.34 -5.32
N ALA A 174 -12.98 7.19 -5.03
CA ALA A 174 -13.77 6.87 -3.83
C ALA A 174 -13.06 5.88 -2.90
N GLY A 175 -11.74 5.97 -2.80
CA GLY A 175 -10.95 5.36 -1.72
C GLY A 175 -11.13 6.12 -0.39
N PRO A 176 -10.43 5.73 0.70
CA PRO A 176 -10.59 6.36 2.01
C PRO A 176 -10.45 7.89 2.01
N ALA A 177 -9.53 8.44 1.20
CA ALA A 177 -9.37 9.89 1.05
C ALA A 177 -10.59 10.53 0.37
N GLY A 178 -11.04 9.96 -0.74
CA GLY A 178 -12.18 10.49 -1.49
C GLY A 178 -13.51 10.35 -0.75
N ILE A 179 -13.74 9.25 -0.04
CA ILE A 179 -14.92 9.08 0.83
C ILE A 179 -14.94 10.19 1.89
N ALA A 180 -13.83 10.38 2.60
CA ALA A 180 -13.74 11.41 3.64
C ALA A 180 -13.89 12.83 3.08
N ALA A 181 -13.31 13.09 1.91
CA ALA A 181 -13.46 14.33 1.19
C ALA A 181 -14.92 14.59 0.76
N SER A 182 -15.61 13.56 0.26
CA SER A 182 -17.04 13.64 -0.12
C SER A 182 -17.93 14.02 1.06
N LEU A 183 -17.66 13.43 2.23
CA LEU A 183 -18.35 13.74 3.47
C LEU A 183 -18.07 15.18 3.92
N ALA A 184 -16.80 15.62 3.85
CA ALA A 184 -16.41 16.98 4.20
C ALA A 184 -17.02 18.02 3.24
N ALA A 185 -17.06 17.72 1.95
CA ALA A 185 -17.69 18.59 0.94
C ALA A 185 -19.19 18.73 1.17
N LYS A 186 -19.88 17.65 1.54
CA LYS A 186 -21.29 17.66 1.91
C LYS A 186 -21.51 18.45 3.19
N GLU A 187 -20.70 18.27 4.22
CA GLU A 187 -20.76 19.02 5.49
C GLU A 187 -20.57 20.52 5.27
N ALA A 188 -19.65 20.90 4.38
CA ALA A 188 -19.37 22.29 4.02
C ALA A 188 -20.39 22.89 3.04
N GLY A 189 -21.37 22.14 2.55
CA GLY A 189 -22.38 22.60 1.58
C GLY A 189 -21.79 23.00 0.23
N LEU A 190 -20.69 22.36 -0.21
CA LEU A 190 -20.10 22.59 -1.52
C LEU A 190 -20.95 21.92 -2.61
N ARG A 191 -20.98 22.55 -3.79
CA ARG A 191 -21.46 21.92 -5.03
C ARG A 191 -20.36 21.00 -5.52
N TYR A 192 -20.49 19.68 -5.32
CA TYR A 192 -19.44 18.74 -5.64
C TYR A 192 -19.99 17.47 -6.28
N VAL A 193 -19.10 16.76 -6.97
CA VAL A 193 -19.28 15.37 -7.39
C VAL A 193 -18.00 14.60 -7.12
N THR A 194 -18.14 13.34 -6.73
CA THR A 194 -17.04 12.39 -6.67
C THR A 194 -17.22 11.38 -7.79
N VAL A 195 -16.21 11.18 -8.61
CA VAL A 195 -16.19 10.18 -9.67
C VAL A 195 -15.28 9.02 -9.29
N GLU A 196 -15.78 7.79 -9.45
CA GLU A 196 -15.06 6.56 -9.17
C GLU A 196 -15.12 5.64 -10.40
N GLN A 197 -13.96 5.17 -10.85
CA GLN A 197 -13.86 4.30 -12.03
C GLN A 197 -14.43 2.91 -11.81
N GLU A 198 -14.38 2.41 -10.57
CA GLU A 198 -14.91 1.10 -10.20
C GLU A 198 -16.43 1.21 -9.93
N ASP A 199 -17.10 0.05 -9.89
CA ASP A 199 -18.51 -0.07 -9.51
C ASP A 199 -18.75 -0.08 -7.99
N SER A 200 -17.66 -0.01 -7.23
CA SER A 200 -17.63 -0.17 -5.77
C SER A 200 -16.76 0.88 -5.10
N LEU A 201 -17.02 1.13 -3.83
CA LEU A 201 -16.24 2.08 -3.02
C LEU A 201 -15.09 1.38 -2.29
N GLY A 202 -14.15 2.20 -1.76
CA GLY A 202 -13.05 1.73 -0.94
C GLY A 202 -11.72 1.68 -1.67
N GLY A 203 -11.71 1.79 -3.00
CA GLY A 203 -10.49 1.81 -3.82
C GLY A 203 -9.60 0.60 -3.51
N THR A 204 -8.31 0.82 -3.24
CA THR A 204 -7.35 -0.27 -2.94
C THR A 204 -7.79 -1.19 -1.81
N THR A 205 -8.53 -0.69 -0.80
CA THR A 205 -8.98 -1.52 0.33
C THR A 205 -10.07 -2.51 -0.05
N TYR A 206 -10.89 -2.19 -1.03
CA TYR A 206 -11.87 -3.12 -1.61
C TYR A 206 -11.20 -4.35 -2.25
N HIS A 207 -10.02 -4.15 -2.83
CA HIS A 207 -9.27 -5.18 -3.54
C HIS A 207 -8.28 -5.97 -2.67
N TYR A 208 -8.33 -5.81 -1.35
CA TYR A 208 -7.56 -6.67 -0.46
C TYR A 208 -8.09 -8.11 -0.51
N PRO A 209 -7.23 -9.13 -0.33
CA PRO A 209 -7.66 -10.51 -0.16
C PRO A 209 -8.71 -10.67 0.95
N ARG A 210 -9.51 -11.72 0.89
CA ARG A 210 -10.44 -12.08 1.98
C ARG A 210 -9.71 -12.22 3.30
N ASN A 211 -10.38 -11.84 4.38
CA ASN A 211 -9.88 -11.91 5.76
C ASN A 211 -8.54 -11.18 5.97
N LYS A 212 -8.16 -10.29 5.04
CA LYS A 212 -6.96 -9.48 5.27
C LYS A 212 -7.17 -8.54 6.43
N LEU A 213 -6.26 -8.64 7.39
CA LEU A 213 -6.21 -7.72 8.50
C LEU A 213 -5.73 -6.34 8.04
N VAL A 214 -6.52 -5.34 8.33
CA VAL A 214 -6.24 -3.94 8.00
C VAL A 214 -5.92 -3.20 9.29
N MET A 215 -4.70 -2.70 9.37
CA MET A 215 -4.26 -1.84 10.47
C MET A 215 -4.72 -0.42 10.23
N THR A 216 -5.38 0.16 11.21
CA THR A 216 -5.82 1.56 11.18
C THR A 216 -5.65 2.18 12.58
N ALA A 217 -6.26 3.31 12.82
CA ALA A 217 -6.36 3.92 14.16
C ALA A 217 -7.70 4.66 14.22
N PRO A 218 -8.16 5.05 15.39
CA PRO A 218 -9.36 5.85 15.51
C PRO A 218 -9.38 6.98 14.50
N MET A 219 -10.46 7.10 13.74
CA MET A 219 -10.64 8.05 12.66
C MET A 219 -11.92 8.85 12.86
N ASN A 220 -11.85 10.14 12.60
CA ASN A 220 -13.00 11.02 12.69
C ASN A 220 -13.46 11.41 11.29
N LEU A 221 -14.68 11.04 10.94
CA LEU A 221 -15.28 11.30 9.64
C LEU A 221 -16.36 12.39 9.77
N PRO A 222 -16.36 13.40 8.88
CA PRO A 222 -17.44 14.39 8.82
C PRO A 222 -18.81 13.71 8.73
N LEU A 223 -19.82 14.28 9.33
CA LEU A 223 -21.21 13.78 9.37
C LEU A 223 -21.42 12.44 10.10
N ILE A 224 -20.37 11.69 10.39
CA ILE A 224 -20.43 10.35 10.98
C ILE A 224 -19.92 10.36 12.42
N GLY A 225 -18.82 11.10 12.70
CA GLY A 225 -18.13 11.13 13.98
C GLY A 225 -16.96 10.15 14.07
N GLU A 226 -16.57 9.81 15.29
CA GLU A 226 -15.41 8.98 15.57
C GLU A 226 -15.72 7.48 15.40
N ILE A 227 -14.88 6.79 14.63
CA ILE A 227 -14.86 5.33 14.46
C ILE A 227 -13.64 4.78 15.19
N LYS A 228 -13.89 4.03 16.27
CA LYS A 228 -12.85 3.51 17.20
C LYS A 228 -12.39 2.12 16.79
N VAL A 229 -11.72 2.00 15.63
CA VAL A 229 -11.12 0.73 15.19
C VAL A 229 -9.61 0.90 15.06
N ARG A 230 -8.85 -0.14 15.47
CA ARG A 230 -7.39 -0.19 15.33
C ARG A 230 -6.94 -1.29 14.38
N GLU A 231 -7.63 -2.40 14.44
CA GLU A 231 -7.40 -3.60 13.67
C GLU A 231 -8.75 -4.14 13.26
N ILE A 232 -8.95 -4.39 11.98
CA ILE A 232 -10.24 -4.74 11.42
C ILE A 232 -10.04 -5.62 10.20
N SER A 233 -10.93 -6.57 9.95
CA SER A 233 -10.92 -7.32 8.70
C SER A 233 -11.31 -6.42 7.51
N LYS A 234 -10.92 -6.83 6.31
CA LYS A 234 -11.37 -6.16 5.08
C LYS A 234 -12.90 -6.08 5.02
N GLU A 235 -13.56 -7.18 5.34
CA GLU A 235 -15.02 -7.32 5.27
C GLU A 235 -15.72 -6.33 6.18
N GLU A 236 -15.33 -6.27 7.45
CA GLU A 236 -15.85 -5.31 8.42
C GLU A 236 -15.58 -3.85 8.00
N LEU A 237 -14.40 -3.58 7.40
CA LEU A 237 -14.11 -2.26 6.86
C LEU A 237 -15.05 -1.88 5.72
N MET A 238 -15.37 -2.84 4.83
CA MET A 238 -16.32 -2.62 3.73
C MET A 238 -17.75 -2.41 4.25
N GLU A 239 -18.15 -3.11 5.30
CA GLU A 239 -19.44 -2.87 5.97
C GLU A 239 -19.52 -1.46 6.55
N ILE A 240 -18.46 -0.99 7.19
CA ILE A 240 -18.38 0.40 7.69
C ILE A 240 -18.56 1.39 6.56
N TRP A 241 -17.82 1.24 5.44
CA TRP A 241 -17.94 2.14 4.29
C TRP A 241 -19.34 2.12 3.69
N THR A 242 -19.93 0.94 3.52
CA THR A 242 -21.31 0.79 3.02
C THR A 242 -22.33 1.44 3.95
N GLY A 243 -22.16 1.28 5.27
CA GLY A 243 -22.99 1.94 6.27
C GLY A 243 -22.91 3.46 6.21
N ILE A 244 -21.70 4.01 6.00
CA ILE A 244 -21.46 5.44 5.82
C ILE A 244 -22.18 5.98 4.58
N LEU A 245 -22.08 5.28 3.43
CA LEU A 245 -22.80 5.67 2.22
C LEU A 245 -24.31 5.73 2.44
N LYS A 246 -24.88 4.70 3.08
CA LYS A 246 -26.32 4.65 3.36
C LYS A 246 -26.77 5.78 4.29
N LYS A 247 -25.96 6.11 5.31
CA LYS A 247 -26.29 7.15 6.29
C LYS A 247 -26.10 8.56 5.77
N ALA A 248 -24.98 8.84 5.11
CA ALA A 248 -24.58 10.17 4.70
C ALA A 248 -24.96 10.51 3.25
N THR A 249 -25.22 9.51 2.41
CA THR A 249 -25.57 9.65 0.99
C THR A 249 -24.73 10.72 0.26
N PRO A 250 -23.38 10.58 0.24
CA PRO A 250 -22.52 11.50 -0.51
C PRO A 250 -22.78 11.38 -2.02
N ASN A 251 -22.55 12.46 -2.77
CA ASN A 251 -22.69 12.44 -4.23
C ASN A 251 -21.48 11.75 -4.89
N ILE A 252 -21.56 10.43 -5.08
CA ILE A 252 -20.53 9.61 -5.72
C ILE A 252 -21.11 8.92 -6.95
N GLN A 253 -20.44 9.10 -8.09
CA GLN A 253 -20.76 8.47 -9.37
C GLN A 253 -19.80 7.30 -9.60
N PHE A 254 -20.33 6.08 -9.59
CA PHE A 254 -19.58 4.85 -9.83
C PHE A 254 -19.48 4.52 -11.32
N SER A 255 -18.52 3.68 -11.69
CA SER A 255 -18.21 3.31 -13.08
C SER A 255 -17.97 4.54 -13.96
N GLU A 256 -17.46 5.61 -13.35
CA GLU A 256 -17.16 6.86 -14.01
C GLU A 256 -15.67 7.21 -13.86
N ARG A 257 -14.94 7.01 -14.96
CA ARG A 257 -13.49 7.19 -15.01
C ARG A 257 -13.15 8.58 -15.55
N MET A 258 -12.36 9.34 -14.80
CA MET A 258 -11.71 10.54 -15.29
C MET A 258 -10.73 10.19 -16.41
N GLU A 259 -10.82 10.91 -17.53
CA GLU A 259 -9.97 10.72 -18.70
C GLU A 259 -9.00 11.89 -18.90
N GLU A 260 -9.48 13.11 -18.69
CA GLU A 260 -8.68 14.31 -18.93
C GLU A 260 -9.10 15.45 -18.02
N ILE A 261 -8.13 16.28 -17.65
CA ILE A 261 -8.33 17.55 -16.95
C ILE A 261 -7.72 18.63 -17.80
N THR A 262 -8.51 19.62 -18.17
CA THR A 262 -8.08 20.76 -18.97
C THR A 262 -8.36 22.05 -18.22
N PRO A 263 -7.35 22.93 -18.00
CA PRO A 263 -7.59 24.25 -17.45
C PRO A 263 -8.31 25.11 -18.49
N VAL A 264 -9.32 25.88 -18.03
CA VAL A 264 -10.09 26.82 -18.85
C VAL A 264 -10.28 28.09 -18.02
N ASP A 265 -9.55 29.15 -18.36
CA ASP A 265 -9.48 30.37 -17.57
C ASP A 265 -9.08 30.10 -16.10
N GLU A 266 -9.90 30.50 -15.13
CA GLU A 266 -9.70 30.26 -13.69
C GLU A 266 -10.40 28.97 -13.20
N MET A 267 -10.81 28.08 -14.09
CA MET A 267 -11.58 26.87 -13.82
C MET A 267 -10.94 25.66 -14.49
N PHE A 268 -11.51 24.49 -14.25
CA PHE A 268 -11.11 23.24 -14.89
C PHE A 268 -12.32 22.56 -15.55
N THR A 269 -12.08 21.96 -16.69
CA THR A 269 -12.97 20.97 -17.28
C THR A 269 -12.44 19.58 -17.01
N VAL A 270 -13.19 18.77 -16.28
CA VAL A 270 -12.90 17.36 -16.01
C VAL A 270 -13.74 16.52 -16.96
N ARG A 271 -13.09 15.87 -17.94
CA ARG A 271 -13.74 14.96 -18.87
C ARG A 271 -13.69 13.53 -18.32
N THR A 272 -14.82 12.85 -18.37
CA THR A 272 -14.97 11.44 -17.98
C THR A 272 -15.51 10.61 -19.13
N ASN A 273 -15.55 9.28 -18.96
CA ASN A 273 -16.20 8.37 -19.93
C ASN A 273 -17.74 8.54 -20.01
N LYS A 274 -18.35 9.36 -19.13
CA LYS A 274 -19.81 9.62 -19.10
C LYS A 274 -20.19 11.06 -19.44
N GLY A 275 -19.24 11.99 -19.42
CA GLY A 275 -19.51 13.38 -19.69
C GLY A 275 -18.37 14.32 -19.27
N SER A 276 -18.70 15.55 -18.95
CA SER A 276 -17.72 16.53 -18.46
C SER A 276 -18.31 17.40 -17.36
N TYR A 277 -17.44 17.86 -16.46
CA TYR A 277 -17.78 18.74 -15.34
C TYR A 277 -16.94 20.02 -15.39
N SER A 278 -17.57 21.17 -15.22
CA SER A 278 -16.87 22.43 -14.98
C SER A 278 -16.71 22.65 -13.48
N THR A 279 -15.50 22.86 -12.99
CA THR A 279 -15.22 22.98 -11.56
C THR A 279 -14.16 24.02 -11.24
N ALA A 280 -14.28 24.65 -10.07
CA ALA A 280 -13.29 25.60 -9.56
C ALA A 280 -12.06 24.88 -8.93
N SER A 281 -12.26 23.69 -8.35
CA SER A 281 -11.17 22.91 -7.74
C SER A 281 -11.30 21.42 -8.03
N ILE A 282 -10.17 20.72 -7.95
CA ILE A 282 -10.07 19.27 -8.15
C ILE A 282 -9.29 18.67 -6.99
N LEU A 283 -9.80 17.55 -6.45
CA LEU A 283 -9.07 16.73 -5.48
C LEU A 283 -8.76 15.37 -6.09
N LEU A 284 -7.47 15.09 -6.31
CA LEU A 284 -6.99 13.80 -6.77
C LEU A 284 -6.83 12.84 -5.57
N ALA A 285 -7.77 11.91 -5.41
CA ALA A 285 -7.80 10.86 -4.38
C ALA A 285 -7.62 9.46 -4.99
N ILE A 286 -6.91 9.37 -6.12
CA ILE A 286 -6.79 8.20 -7.00
C ILE A 286 -5.85 7.10 -6.47
N GLY A 287 -5.22 7.31 -5.31
CA GLY A 287 -4.22 6.38 -4.78
C GLY A 287 -2.96 6.32 -5.64
N ARG A 288 -2.09 5.35 -5.34
CA ARG A 288 -0.78 5.21 -6.00
C ARG A 288 -0.68 4.00 -6.93
N ARG A 289 -1.56 3.01 -6.80
CA ARG A 289 -1.47 1.77 -7.59
C ARG A 289 -1.60 2.01 -9.09
N GLY A 290 -2.31 3.06 -9.50
CA GLY A 290 -2.56 3.37 -10.90
C GLY A 290 -3.39 2.29 -11.61
N THR A 291 -3.32 2.29 -12.94
CA THR A 291 -3.96 1.28 -13.79
C THR A 291 -3.13 -0.01 -13.78
N PRO A 292 -3.76 -1.20 -13.75
CA PRO A 292 -3.03 -2.45 -13.89
C PRO A 292 -2.14 -2.43 -15.15
N ARG A 293 -0.89 -2.84 -14.98
CA ARG A 293 0.04 -2.91 -16.12
C ARG A 293 -0.39 -4.03 -17.05
N LYS A 294 -0.62 -3.69 -18.29
CA LYS A 294 -0.88 -4.64 -19.35
C LYS A 294 0.39 -5.42 -19.72
N LEU A 295 0.20 -6.65 -20.22
CA LEU A 295 1.29 -7.47 -20.72
C LEU A 295 1.76 -7.00 -22.10
N GLY A 296 0.87 -6.37 -22.88
CA GLY A 296 1.12 -5.89 -24.24
C GLY A 296 1.28 -7.02 -25.25
N VAL A 297 0.55 -8.11 -25.05
CA VAL A 297 0.65 -9.31 -25.89
C VAL A 297 -0.65 -9.58 -26.65
N LYS A 298 -0.55 -10.28 -27.78
CA LYS A 298 -1.68 -10.69 -28.57
C LYS A 298 -2.61 -11.59 -27.73
N GLY A 299 -3.91 -11.29 -27.75
CA GLY A 299 -4.94 -12.01 -27.01
C GLY A 299 -5.11 -11.56 -25.54
N GLU A 300 -4.46 -10.50 -25.11
CA GLU A 300 -4.61 -9.98 -23.74
C GLU A 300 -6.03 -9.48 -23.41
N GLU A 301 -6.81 -9.14 -24.44
CA GLU A 301 -8.20 -8.69 -24.29
C GLU A 301 -9.21 -9.85 -24.14
N ASP A 302 -8.72 -11.11 -24.12
CA ASP A 302 -9.57 -12.28 -23.87
C ASP A 302 -10.21 -12.19 -22.48
N PRO A 303 -11.51 -12.46 -22.31
CA PRO A 303 -12.21 -12.41 -21.03
C PRO A 303 -11.61 -13.29 -19.92
N LYS A 304 -10.80 -14.31 -20.29
CA LYS A 304 -10.08 -15.13 -19.30
C LYS A 304 -8.92 -14.41 -18.63
N VAL A 305 -8.52 -13.21 -19.11
CA VAL A 305 -7.43 -12.40 -18.54
C VAL A 305 -8.01 -11.42 -17.54
N VAL A 306 -7.61 -11.55 -16.29
CA VAL A 306 -7.99 -10.65 -15.22
C VAL A 306 -6.74 -10.08 -14.55
N TYR A 307 -6.85 -8.86 -13.99
CA TYR A 307 -5.72 -8.16 -13.39
C TYR A 307 -5.68 -8.26 -11.86
N ARG A 308 -6.50 -9.14 -11.30
CA ARG A 308 -6.55 -9.43 -9.86
C ARG A 308 -7.31 -10.72 -9.58
N LEU A 309 -6.96 -11.37 -8.49
CA LEU A 309 -7.78 -12.44 -7.92
C LEU A 309 -8.92 -11.81 -7.11
N ILE A 310 -10.16 -12.21 -7.38
CA ILE A 310 -11.33 -11.87 -6.56
C ILE A 310 -11.63 -13.03 -5.62
N GLU A 311 -11.94 -14.19 -6.18
CA GLU A 311 -12.27 -15.40 -5.43
C GLU A 311 -11.57 -16.61 -6.05
N ALA A 312 -10.92 -17.41 -5.21
CA ALA A 312 -10.13 -18.54 -5.70
C ALA A 312 -11.00 -19.71 -6.16
N ASP A 313 -12.15 -19.90 -5.54
CA ASP A 313 -13.06 -21.01 -5.80
C ASP A 313 -13.63 -21.05 -7.22
N GLN A 314 -13.73 -19.90 -7.91
CA GLN A 314 -14.14 -19.81 -9.31
C GLN A 314 -13.15 -20.48 -10.30
N TYR A 315 -11.94 -20.78 -9.84
CA TYR A 315 -10.89 -21.43 -10.63
C TYR A 315 -10.75 -22.91 -10.36
N ARG A 316 -11.64 -23.50 -9.56
CA ARG A 316 -11.65 -24.95 -9.28
C ARG A 316 -11.65 -25.78 -10.55
N GLY A 317 -10.75 -26.77 -10.63
CA GLY A 317 -10.59 -27.65 -11.78
C GLY A 317 -10.02 -27.01 -13.04
N LYS A 318 -9.46 -25.81 -12.97
CA LYS A 318 -8.93 -25.05 -14.12
C LYS A 318 -7.40 -25.02 -14.16
N HIS A 319 -6.88 -24.79 -15.38
CA HIS A 319 -5.47 -24.46 -15.61
C HIS A 319 -5.29 -22.96 -15.56
N VAL A 320 -4.65 -22.47 -14.51
CA VAL A 320 -4.51 -21.03 -14.21
C VAL A 320 -3.07 -20.59 -14.31
N LEU A 321 -2.84 -19.55 -15.09
CA LEU A 321 -1.56 -18.85 -15.14
C LEU A 321 -1.63 -17.61 -14.24
N VAL A 322 -0.73 -17.51 -13.26
CA VAL A 322 -0.52 -16.28 -12.49
C VAL A 322 0.78 -15.62 -12.96
N VAL A 323 0.69 -14.34 -13.38
CA VAL A 323 1.83 -13.59 -13.91
C VAL A 323 2.24 -12.51 -12.92
N GLY A 324 3.43 -12.62 -12.37
CA GLY A 324 3.96 -11.62 -11.43
C GLY A 324 4.95 -12.18 -10.43
N GLY A 325 5.68 -11.30 -9.75
CA GLY A 325 6.73 -11.67 -8.80
C GLY A 325 6.66 -10.94 -7.46
N GLY A 326 5.52 -10.36 -7.12
CA GLY A 326 5.26 -9.71 -5.83
C GLY A 326 4.30 -10.52 -4.94
N ASP A 327 4.08 -10.04 -3.71
CA ASP A 327 3.17 -10.72 -2.75
C ASP A 327 1.79 -11.02 -3.34
N SER A 328 1.22 -10.09 -4.10
CA SER A 328 -0.10 -10.31 -4.73
C SER A 328 -0.13 -11.48 -5.71
N ALA A 329 0.97 -11.72 -6.44
CA ALA A 329 1.06 -12.87 -7.34
C ALA A 329 1.17 -14.17 -6.57
N LEU A 330 2.03 -14.21 -5.54
CA LEU A 330 2.21 -15.40 -4.73
C LEU A 330 0.96 -15.73 -3.91
N GLU A 331 0.33 -14.73 -3.30
CA GLU A 331 -0.94 -14.91 -2.58
C GLU A 331 -2.02 -15.46 -3.51
N ALA A 332 -2.16 -14.91 -4.72
CA ALA A 332 -3.11 -15.42 -5.71
C ALA A 332 -2.80 -16.88 -6.13
N ALA A 333 -1.55 -17.19 -6.45
CA ALA A 333 -1.15 -18.54 -6.83
C ALA A 333 -1.40 -19.55 -5.69
N LEU A 334 -1.04 -19.18 -4.46
CA LEU A 334 -1.23 -20.01 -3.27
C LEU A 334 -2.72 -20.25 -2.96
N ASP A 335 -3.54 -19.21 -3.04
CA ASP A 335 -4.96 -19.34 -2.72
C ASP A 335 -5.68 -20.22 -3.77
N ILE A 336 -5.36 -20.03 -5.07
CA ILE A 336 -5.93 -20.84 -6.15
C ILE A 336 -5.43 -22.28 -6.08
N SER A 337 -4.17 -22.52 -5.74
CA SER A 337 -3.60 -23.87 -5.67
C SER A 337 -4.20 -24.75 -4.57
N ASN A 338 -4.93 -24.16 -3.62
CA ASN A 338 -5.67 -24.88 -2.60
C ASN A 338 -7.05 -25.36 -3.08
N GLU A 339 -7.51 -24.87 -4.23
CA GLU A 339 -8.79 -25.32 -4.80
C GLU A 339 -8.63 -26.71 -5.48
N PRO A 340 -9.56 -27.63 -5.25
CA PRO A 340 -9.46 -28.98 -5.78
C PRO A 340 -9.37 -29.03 -7.31
N GLY A 341 -8.45 -29.85 -7.82
CA GLY A 341 -8.28 -30.10 -9.25
C GLY A 341 -7.70 -28.96 -10.07
N THR A 342 -7.22 -27.90 -9.41
CA THR A 342 -6.63 -26.74 -10.08
C THR A 342 -5.15 -26.98 -10.39
N HIS A 343 -4.71 -26.56 -11.57
CA HIS A 343 -3.32 -26.59 -12.01
C HIS A 343 -2.82 -25.13 -12.12
N VAL A 344 -1.86 -24.74 -11.27
CA VAL A 344 -1.37 -23.37 -11.22
C VAL A 344 0.05 -23.26 -11.74
N ILE A 345 0.27 -22.39 -12.72
CA ILE A 345 1.58 -21.96 -13.18
C ILE A 345 1.84 -20.55 -12.65
N LEU A 346 2.94 -20.33 -11.95
CA LEU A 346 3.40 -19.00 -11.52
C LEU A 346 4.57 -18.56 -12.40
N SER A 347 4.29 -17.63 -13.33
CA SER A 347 5.27 -17.06 -14.25
C SER A 347 5.83 -15.75 -13.74
N TYR A 348 7.14 -15.63 -13.69
CA TYR A 348 7.83 -14.39 -13.30
C TYR A 348 9.06 -14.14 -14.17
N ARG A 349 9.20 -12.90 -14.65
CA ARG A 349 10.33 -12.49 -15.50
C ARG A 349 11.68 -12.37 -14.79
N GLY A 350 11.70 -12.33 -13.46
CA GLY A 350 12.90 -12.24 -12.64
C GLY A 350 13.46 -13.62 -12.30
N LYS A 351 14.70 -13.61 -11.75
CA LYS A 351 15.43 -14.83 -11.35
C LYS A 351 15.02 -15.37 -9.98
N ALA A 352 14.45 -14.52 -9.13
CA ALA A 352 14.04 -14.87 -7.78
C ALA A 352 12.96 -13.92 -7.27
N PHE A 353 12.23 -14.31 -6.24
CA PHE A 353 11.18 -13.50 -5.60
C PHE A 353 11.75 -12.60 -4.49
N ASP A 354 12.66 -11.70 -4.84
CA ASP A 354 13.44 -10.88 -3.89
C ASP A 354 12.61 -9.89 -3.05
N ARG A 355 11.37 -9.60 -3.47
CA ARG A 355 10.50 -8.57 -2.87
C ARG A 355 9.30 -9.13 -2.12
N VAL A 356 9.25 -10.43 -1.95
CA VAL A 356 8.11 -11.13 -1.36
C VAL A 356 8.36 -11.37 0.12
N LYS A 357 7.31 -11.24 0.92
CA LYS A 357 7.35 -11.51 2.36
C LYS A 357 7.85 -12.92 2.64
N PRO A 358 8.70 -13.13 3.66
CA PRO A 358 9.23 -14.44 4.00
C PRO A 358 8.14 -15.51 4.14
N LYS A 359 7.03 -15.20 4.82
CA LYS A 359 5.90 -16.10 4.98
C LYS A 359 5.34 -16.61 3.65
N ASN A 360 5.21 -15.73 2.65
CA ASN A 360 4.69 -16.13 1.33
C ASN A 360 5.69 -16.98 0.56
N ARG A 361 7.00 -16.71 0.72
CA ARG A 361 8.04 -17.55 0.11
C ARG A 361 8.09 -18.96 0.71
N THR A 362 7.98 -19.09 2.03
CA THR A 362 7.91 -20.39 2.70
C THR A 362 6.71 -21.18 2.21
N ARG A 363 5.52 -20.59 2.21
CA ARG A 363 4.30 -21.22 1.68
C ARG A 363 4.42 -21.62 0.21
N LEU A 364 5.06 -20.77 -0.61
CA LEU A 364 5.29 -21.09 -2.03
C LEU A 364 6.24 -22.29 -2.18
N ALA A 365 7.34 -22.35 -1.40
CA ALA A 365 8.27 -23.48 -1.43
C ALA A 365 7.57 -24.78 -1.04
N GLU A 366 6.70 -24.76 -0.03
CA GLU A 366 5.86 -25.89 0.37
C GLU A 366 4.91 -26.30 -0.76
N ALA A 367 4.20 -25.36 -1.38
CA ALA A 367 3.28 -25.66 -2.47
C ALA A 367 3.97 -26.20 -3.73
N ILE A 368 5.21 -25.77 -4.02
CA ILE A 368 6.02 -26.33 -5.10
C ILE A 368 6.46 -27.75 -4.76
N ALA A 369 6.91 -28.01 -3.53
CA ALA A 369 7.29 -29.36 -3.08
C ALA A 369 6.10 -30.33 -3.11
N GLU A 370 4.89 -29.85 -2.85
CA GLU A 370 3.64 -30.58 -2.95
C GLU A 370 3.10 -30.69 -4.39
N GLN A 371 3.81 -30.17 -5.38
CA GLN A 371 3.41 -30.13 -6.81
C GLN A 371 2.09 -29.42 -7.08
N LYS A 372 1.65 -28.51 -6.20
CA LYS A 372 0.45 -27.69 -6.36
C LYS A 372 0.67 -26.49 -7.29
N ILE A 373 1.92 -26.02 -7.38
CA ILE A 373 2.30 -24.86 -8.21
C ILE A 373 3.53 -25.21 -9.05
N GLU A 374 3.42 -25.05 -10.37
CA GLU A 374 4.56 -25.04 -11.29
C GLU A 374 5.18 -23.64 -11.33
N GLN A 375 6.42 -23.49 -10.87
CA GLN A 375 7.13 -22.21 -10.88
C GLN A 375 7.93 -22.06 -12.17
N MET A 376 7.72 -20.94 -12.89
CA MET A 376 8.49 -20.55 -14.08
C MET A 376 9.14 -19.19 -13.87
N LEU A 377 10.41 -19.19 -13.45
CA LEU A 377 11.24 -17.98 -13.39
C LEU A 377 11.81 -17.64 -14.77
N GLU A 378 12.27 -16.38 -14.94
CA GLU A 378 12.81 -15.86 -16.21
C GLU A 378 11.88 -16.09 -17.40
N SER A 379 10.56 -16.14 -17.13
CA SER A 379 9.52 -16.41 -18.12
C SER A 379 8.64 -15.19 -18.39
N THR A 380 8.14 -15.09 -19.61
CA THR A 380 7.22 -14.03 -20.06
C THR A 380 6.12 -14.60 -20.93
N VAL A 381 4.92 -14.04 -20.82
CA VAL A 381 3.80 -14.36 -21.75
C VAL A 381 4.12 -13.78 -23.13
N ARG A 382 3.84 -14.53 -24.18
CA ARG A 382 4.03 -14.11 -25.58
C ARG A 382 2.73 -14.01 -26.36
N GLU A 383 1.85 -14.97 -26.17
CA GLU A 383 0.57 -14.99 -26.87
C GLU A 383 -0.49 -15.69 -26.00
N ILE A 384 -1.71 -15.21 -26.05
CA ILE A 384 -2.86 -15.75 -25.37
C ILE A 384 -3.89 -16.13 -26.44
N SER A 385 -4.44 -17.34 -26.36
CA SER A 385 -5.49 -17.82 -27.27
C SER A 385 -6.48 -18.68 -26.52
N ALA A 386 -7.59 -19.00 -27.14
CA ALA A 386 -8.64 -19.84 -26.54
C ALA A 386 -8.06 -21.18 -26.05
N GLY A 387 -8.16 -21.44 -24.73
CA GLY A 387 -7.69 -22.67 -24.09
C GLY A 387 -6.17 -22.82 -23.95
N LYS A 388 -5.36 -21.85 -24.39
CA LYS A 388 -3.91 -21.96 -24.41
C LYS A 388 -3.21 -20.63 -24.07
N VAL A 389 -1.96 -20.73 -23.62
CA VAL A 389 -1.03 -19.62 -23.48
C VAL A 389 0.36 -20.05 -23.93
N VAL A 390 1.09 -19.14 -24.59
CA VAL A 390 2.49 -19.34 -24.99
C VAL A 390 3.37 -18.53 -24.05
N LEU A 391 4.27 -19.22 -23.37
CA LEU A 391 5.28 -18.64 -22.49
C LEU A 391 6.65 -18.70 -23.16
N LYS A 392 7.45 -17.64 -23.04
CA LYS A 392 8.87 -17.66 -23.41
C LYS A 392 9.70 -17.88 -22.15
N LEU A 393 10.55 -18.91 -22.16
CA LEU A 393 11.53 -19.24 -21.14
C LEU A 393 12.92 -19.24 -21.78
N GLY A 394 13.74 -18.23 -21.51
CA GLY A 394 14.96 -18.02 -22.28
C GLY A 394 14.66 -17.81 -23.77
N GLU A 395 15.14 -18.68 -24.65
CA GLU A 395 14.83 -18.68 -26.08
C GLU A 395 13.72 -19.70 -26.49
N GLU A 396 13.29 -20.52 -25.53
CA GLU A 396 12.29 -21.56 -25.78
C GLU A 396 10.87 -20.99 -25.67
N LEU A 397 9.97 -21.45 -26.55
CA LEU A 397 8.54 -21.17 -26.50
C LEU A 397 7.80 -22.41 -26.01
N LEU A 398 7.10 -22.25 -24.90
CA LEU A 398 6.35 -23.32 -24.24
C LEU A 398 4.86 -23.04 -24.35
N GLU A 399 4.13 -23.92 -25.03
CA GLU A 399 2.67 -23.88 -25.05
C GLU A 399 2.14 -24.62 -23.82
N ARG A 400 1.15 -24.01 -23.12
CA ARG A 400 0.47 -24.57 -21.96
C ARG A 400 -1.04 -24.46 -22.12
N GLN A 401 -1.76 -25.47 -21.67
CA GLN A 401 -3.22 -25.39 -21.50
C GLN A 401 -3.53 -24.28 -20.50
N ASN A 402 -4.57 -23.50 -20.78
CA ASN A 402 -4.89 -22.35 -19.95
C ASN A 402 -6.35 -21.94 -20.06
N ASP A 403 -7.04 -21.92 -18.93
CA ASP A 403 -8.44 -21.53 -18.79
C ASP A 403 -8.60 -20.14 -18.19
N ALA A 404 -7.57 -19.63 -17.48
CA ALA A 404 -7.58 -18.31 -16.89
C ALA A 404 -6.16 -17.75 -16.69
N ILE A 405 -6.03 -16.42 -16.77
CA ILE A 405 -4.78 -15.71 -16.53
C ILE A 405 -5.03 -14.60 -15.54
N ILE A 406 -4.24 -14.57 -14.45
CA ILE A 406 -4.28 -13.52 -13.44
C ILE A 406 -2.99 -12.71 -13.53
N VAL A 407 -3.09 -11.46 -13.97
CA VAL A 407 -1.94 -10.57 -14.18
C VAL A 407 -1.71 -9.73 -12.92
N CYS A 408 -0.69 -10.09 -12.15
CA CYS A 408 -0.21 -9.36 -10.97
C CYS A 408 1.13 -8.64 -11.27
N ALA A 409 1.24 -8.03 -12.45
CA ALA A 409 2.47 -7.38 -12.93
C ALA A 409 2.72 -5.97 -12.33
N GLY A 410 1.95 -5.59 -11.32
CA GLY A 410 1.94 -4.25 -10.73
C GLY A 410 1.08 -3.27 -11.53
N GLY A 411 1.12 -1.99 -11.15
CA GLY A 411 0.38 -0.92 -11.83
C GLY A 411 1.31 0.06 -12.53
N GLU A 412 0.77 0.79 -13.47
CA GLU A 412 1.39 2.00 -14.00
C GLU A 412 1.09 3.14 -13.04
N LEU A 413 2.16 3.73 -12.52
CA LEU A 413 2.00 4.85 -11.58
C LEU A 413 1.31 6.03 -12.28
N PRO A 414 0.54 6.84 -11.58
CA PRO A 414 -0.12 8.02 -12.15
C PRO A 414 0.85 9.15 -12.51
N THR A 415 2.15 8.97 -12.26
CA THR A 415 3.21 9.98 -12.52
C THR A 415 3.17 10.57 -13.94
N PRO A 416 3.04 9.80 -15.04
CA PRO A 416 2.96 10.39 -16.38
C PRO A 416 1.74 11.29 -16.55
N MET A 417 0.60 10.91 -15.99
CA MET A 417 -0.63 11.71 -16.01
C MET A 417 -0.44 13.02 -15.23
N LEU A 418 0.13 12.96 -14.01
CA LEU A 418 0.42 14.15 -13.21
C LEU A 418 1.36 15.12 -13.93
N LYS A 419 2.43 14.60 -14.54
CA LYS A 419 3.37 15.42 -15.34
C LYS A 419 2.70 16.04 -16.57
N LYS A 420 1.81 15.29 -17.26
CA LYS A 420 1.03 15.84 -18.40
C LYS A 420 0.13 16.99 -17.95
N MET A 421 -0.38 16.95 -16.72
CA MET A 421 -1.17 18.03 -16.13
C MET A 421 -0.30 19.22 -15.65
N GLY A 422 1.02 19.13 -15.71
CA GLY A 422 1.97 20.14 -15.23
C GLY A 422 2.27 20.08 -13.74
N ILE A 423 1.80 19.03 -13.05
CA ILE A 423 2.09 18.83 -11.62
C ILE A 423 3.56 18.45 -11.44
N GLN A 424 4.26 19.14 -10.57
CA GLN A 424 5.64 18.85 -10.23
C GLN A 424 5.73 17.57 -9.40
N VAL A 425 6.61 16.68 -9.84
CA VAL A 425 6.83 15.38 -9.19
C VAL A 425 8.32 15.18 -8.98
N ASP A 426 8.73 15.08 -7.73
CA ASP A 426 10.10 14.78 -7.32
C ASP A 426 10.33 13.28 -7.19
N THR A 427 11.48 12.82 -7.65
CA THR A 427 11.92 11.46 -7.37
C THR A 427 12.81 11.47 -6.14
N ARG A 428 12.38 10.88 -5.03
CA ARG A 428 13.12 10.80 -3.76
C ARG A 428 13.93 9.51 -3.67
N TYR A 429 15.17 9.60 -3.22
CA TYR A 429 16.12 8.49 -3.14
C TYR A 429 16.59 8.20 -1.70
N GLY A 430 15.73 8.38 -0.69
CA GLY A 430 16.06 8.11 0.71
C GLY A 430 16.53 9.35 1.47
N GLU A 431 16.18 10.52 1.01
CA GLU A 431 16.52 11.82 1.62
C GLU A 431 15.40 12.41 2.48
#